data_883da9162d9f7af3a16007b9bb661e3e
#
_entry.id   883da9162d9f7af3a16007b9bb661e3e
#
_cell.length_a   1.000
_cell.length_b   1.000
_cell.length_c   1.000
_cell.angle_alpha   90.00
_cell.angle_beta   90.00
_cell.angle_gamma   90.00
#
_symmetry.space_group_name_H-M   'P 1'
#
loop_
_entity.id
_entity.type
_entity.pdbx_description
1 polymer ?
#
loop_
_entity_poly.entity_id
_entity_poly.type
_entity_poly.pdbx_seq_one_letter_code
_entity_poly.pdbx_strand_id
1 'polypeptide(L)'
;MLLMLSIPMSYVVAGEGKIIARTDPDTGLKSWQYQGKDLAIEFLQVPPDFIRASYAARGLPKDLIESVATQCVFGTIVRNLSDQPLSYRVADWRYLSPDAVEHKVKTKTQWLEQWHGMGVRFSWSMLADDVTFYKGDWIQGFTTLPEPHGSRVGLKFVWSIAGERHEKILPDLECAPAPE
;
A
#
# COMPACT_ATOMS: atom_id res chain seq x y z
N MET A 1 18.31 -45.86 7.78
CA MET A 1 16.93 -45.40 7.61
C MET A 1 16.99 -43.88 7.48
N LEU A 2 17.06 -43.37 6.21
CA LEU A 2 17.21 -41.93 5.91
C LEU A 2 15.81 -41.33 5.89
N LEU A 3 15.47 -40.47 6.85
CA LEU A 3 14.25 -39.67 6.81
C LEU A 3 14.48 -38.55 5.77
N MET A 4 13.83 -38.63 4.62
CA MET A 4 13.72 -37.50 3.71
C MET A 4 12.73 -36.49 4.30
N LEU A 5 13.23 -35.37 4.80
CA LEU A 5 12.41 -34.20 5.12
C LEU A 5 11.95 -33.56 3.80
N SER A 6 10.69 -33.76 3.44
CA SER A 6 10.06 -32.98 2.36
C SER A 6 9.76 -31.57 2.85
N ILE A 7 10.50 -30.58 2.38
CA ILE A 7 10.20 -29.15 2.59
C ILE A 7 9.00 -28.82 1.70
N PRO A 8 7.87 -28.32 2.23
CA PRO A 8 6.77 -27.88 1.41
C PRO A 8 7.19 -26.66 0.60
N MET A 9 7.21 -26.81 -0.71
CA MET A 9 7.49 -25.74 -1.63
C MET A 9 6.24 -24.87 -1.74
N SER A 10 6.26 -23.66 -1.15
CA SER A 10 5.15 -22.70 -1.27
C SER A 10 5.15 -22.13 -2.68
N TYR A 11 4.15 -22.46 -3.46
CA TYR A 11 3.94 -21.86 -4.77
C TYR A 11 3.27 -20.52 -4.64
N VAL A 12 3.79 -19.51 -5.35
CA VAL A 12 3.15 -18.19 -5.51
C VAL A 12 2.43 -18.20 -6.85
N VAL A 13 1.12 -17.96 -6.82
CA VAL A 13 0.30 -17.88 -8.02
C VAL A 13 0.20 -16.43 -8.48
N ALA A 14 0.47 -16.18 -9.76
CA ALA A 14 0.24 -14.86 -10.35
C ALA A 14 -1.25 -14.55 -10.35
N GLY A 15 -1.64 -13.44 -9.73
CA GLY A 15 -3.04 -13.02 -9.66
C GLY A 15 -3.60 -12.69 -11.04
N GLU A 16 -4.63 -13.41 -11.48
CA GLU A 16 -5.41 -13.06 -12.68
C GLU A 16 -6.34 -11.87 -12.37
N GLY A 17 -6.39 -10.87 -13.26
CA GLY A 17 -7.27 -9.72 -13.08
C GLY A 17 -6.92 -8.56 -14.00
N LYS A 18 -7.74 -7.52 -13.94
CA LYS A 18 -7.61 -6.30 -14.74
C LYS A 18 -6.91 -5.22 -13.96
N ILE A 19 -6.04 -4.47 -14.64
CA ILE A 19 -5.48 -3.21 -14.13
C ILE A 19 -6.22 -2.08 -14.84
N ILE A 20 -6.75 -1.14 -14.06
CA ILE A 20 -7.53 0.00 -14.55
C ILE A 20 -6.87 1.26 -13.99
N ALA A 21 -6.38 2.10 -14.88
CA ALA A 21 -5.91 3.45 -14.52
C ALA A 21 -7.00 4.47 -14.84
N ARG A 22 -7.18 5.46 -13.97
CA ARG A 22 -8.14 6.55 -14.15
C ARG A 22 -7.48 7.87 -13.80
N THR A 23 -7.98 8.93 -14.42
CA THR A 23 -7.68 10.32 -14.04
C THR A 23 -9.00 10.98 -13.68
N ASP A 24 -9.07 11.55 -12.51
CA ASP A 24 -10.21 12.35 -12.08
C ASP A 24 -10.27 13.64 -12.92
N PRO A 25 -11.39 13.93 -13.60
CA PRO A 25 -11.46 15.07 -14.52
C PRO A 25 -11.45 16.43 -13.82
N ASP A 26 -11.85 16.48 -12.55
CA ASP A 26 -11.97 17.74 -11.81
C ASP A 26 -10.65 18.12 -11.13
N THR A 27 -9.92 17.12 -10.62
CA THR A 27 -8.69 17.32 -9.85
C THR A 27 -7.42 16.97 -10.61
N GLY A 28 -7.51 16.22 -11.71
CA GLY A 28 -6.37 15.67 -12.46
C GLY A 28 -5.64 14.55 -11.72
N LEU A 29 -6.07 14.18 -10.51
CA LEU A 29 -5.44 13.11 -9.74
C LEU A 29 -5.69 11.74 -10.36
N LYS A 30 -4.70 10.88 -10.27
CA LYS A 30 -4.74 9.54 -10.85
C LYS A 30 -5.02 8.47 -9.80
N SER A 31 -5.66 7.41 -10.25
CA SER A 31 -5.81 6.17 -9.47
C SER A 31 -5.54 4.94 -10.33
N TRP A 32 -5.09 3.89 -9.69
CA TRP A 32 -4.84 2.58 -10.29
C TRP A 32 -5.54 1.52 -9.48
N GLN A 33 -6.33 0.71 -10.13
CA GLN A 33 -7.06 -0.38 -9.52
C GLN A 33 -6.65 -1.70 -10.15
N TYR A 34 -6.27 -2.67 -9.32
CA TYR A 34 -6.32 -4.06 -9.70
C TYR A 34 -7.65 -4.65 -9.27
N GLN A 35 -8.33 -5.32 -10.19
CA GLN A 35 -9.56 -6.05 -9.93
C GLN A 35 -9.37 -7.50 -10.39
N GLY A 36 -9.09 -8.37 -9.44
CA GLY A 36 -9.05 -9.81 -9.62
C GLY A 36 -10.39 -10.46 -9.29
N LYS A 37 -10.39 -11.79 -9.27
CA LYS A 37 -11.55 -12.60 -8.87
C LYS A 37 -11.86 -12.42 -7.38
N ASP A 38 -10.84 -12.44 -6.55
CA ASP A 38 -10.95 -12.56 -5.10
C ASP A 38 -10.61 -11.26 -4.37
N LEU A 39 -9.81 -10.39 -5.00
CA LEU A 39 -9.30 -9.14 -4.43
C LEU A 39 -9.53 -7.97 -5.40
N ALA A 40 -9.98 -6.84 -4.86
CA ALA A 40 -9.78 -5.55 -5.48
C ALA A 40 -8.87 -4.69 -4.60
N ILE A 41 -7.88 -4.04 -5.21
CA ILE A 41 -7.04 -3.07 -4.54
C ILE A 41 -6.90 -1.83 -5.40
N GLU A 42 -7.04 -0.66 -4.77
CA GLU A 42 -6.96 0.64 -5.45
C GLU A 42 -5.94 1.52 -4.75
N PHE A 43 -5.15 2.24 -5.55
CA PHE A 43 -4.17 3.22 -5.12
C PHE A 43 -4.53 4.57 -5.76
N LEU A 44 -4.81 5.56 -4.92
CA LEU A 44 -5.17 6.92 -5.32
C LEU A 44 -4.02 7.86 -4.97
N GLN A 45 -3.63 8.74 -5.88
CA GLN A 45 -2.67 9.80 -5.58
C GLN A 45 -3.17 10.66 -4.41
N VAL A 46 -2.27 10.91 -3.45
CA VAL A 46 -2.55 11.85 -2.35
C VAL A 46 -1.57 13.02 -2.47
N PRO A 47 -2.05 14.23 -2.78
CA PRO A 47 -1.21 15.40 -2.85
C PRO A 47 -0.57 15.73 -1.50
N PRO A 48 0.68 16.25 -1.47
CA PRO A 48 1.36 16.61 -0.23
C PRO A 48 0.61 17.64 0.60
N ASP A 49 -0.08 18.59 -0.04
CA ASP A 49 -0.86 19.60 0.67
C ASP A 49 -2.11 19.05 1.33
N PHE A 50 -2.68 17.96 0.79
CA PHE A 50 -3.74 17.24 1.49
C PHE A 50 -3.23 16.62 2.80
N ILE A 51 -2.04 16.01 2.79
CA ILE A 51 -1.40 15.48 4.00
C ILE A 51 -1.15 16.62 5.00
N ARG A 52 -0.54 17.73 4.55
CA ARG A 52 -0.27 18.90 5.40
C ARG A 52 -1.55 19.43 6.04
N ALA A 53 -2.57 19.72 5.25
CA ALA A 53 -3.84 20.24 5.75
C ALA A 53 -4.54 19.25 6.71
N SER A 54 -4.65 17.98 6.31
CA SER A 54 -5.37 16.98 7.10
C SER A 54 -4.70 16.66 8.43
N TYR A 55 -3.36 16.68 8.49
CA TYR A 55 -2.60 16.39 9.70
C TYR A 55 -2.50 17.64 10.60
N ALA A 56 -2.33 18.83 10.02
CA ALA A 56 -2.36 20.09 10.76
C ALA A 56 -3.72 20.32 11.43
N ALA A 57 -4.83 20.00 10.75
CA ALA A 57 -6.17 20.07 11.34
C ALA A 57 -6.37 19.15 12.56
N ARG A 58 -5.52 18.15 12.73
CA ARG A 58 -5.49 17.25 13.91
C ARG A 58 -4.46 17.68 14.96
N GLY A 59 -3.82 18.83 14.78
CA GLY A 59 -2.83 19.36 15.72
C GLY A 59 -1.51 18.58 15.74
N LEU A 60 -1.17 17.87 14.67
CA LEU A 60 0.09 17.13 14.63
C LEU A 60 1.29 18.06 14.43
N PRO A 61 2.46 17.73 15.00
CA PRO A 61 3.67 18.54 14.86
C PRO A 61 4.12 18.63 13.39
N LYS A 62 4.70 19.77 13.01
CA LYS A 62 5.18 20.03 11.65
C LYS A 62 6.14 18.97 11.16
N ASP A 63 7.10 18.55 12.00
CA ASP A 63 8.11 17.55 11.60
C ASP A 63 7.48 16.18 11.29
N LEU A 64 6.43 15.79 12.03
CA LEU A 64 5.65 14.59 11.71
C LEU A 64 4.93 14.77 10.37
N ILE A 65 4.27 15.92 10.16
CA ILE A 65 3.55 16.21 8.92
C ILE A 65 4.50 16.10 7.72
N GLU A 66 5.64 16.78 7.77
CA GLU A 66 6.61 16.75 6.67
C GLU A 66 7.25 15.37 6.49
N SER A 67 7.42 14.57 7.54
CA SER A 67 7.92 13.20 7.41
C SER A 67 7.06 12.31 6.53
N VAL A 68 5.77 12.63 6.39
CA VAL A 68 4.82 11.94 5.50
C VAL A 68 4.62 12.72 4.21
N ALA A 69 4.41 14.04 4.28
CA ALA A 69 4.08 14.88 3.13
C ALA A 69 5.19 14.94 2.06
N THR A 70 6.43 14.69 2.43
CA THR A 70 7.58 14.62 1.49
C THR A 70 7.72 13.29 0.78
N GLN A 71 6.89 12.30 1.11
CA GLN A 71 6.92 10.98 0.48
C GLN A 71 5.91 10.89 -0.66
N CYS A 72 6.09 9.88 -1.50
CA CYS A 72 5.06 9.42 -2.42
C CYS A 72 3.95 8.72 -1.61
N VAL A 73 2.77 9.31 -1.54
CA VAL A 73 1.65 8.81 -0.74
C VAL A 73 0.51 8.37 -1.64
N PHE A 74 0.01 7.17 -1.40
CA PHE A 74 -1.22 6.66 -2.01
C PHE A 74 -2.27 6.38 -0.94
N GLY A 75 -3.50 6.86 -1.18
CA GLY A 75 -4.68 6.33 -0.51
C GLY A 75 -4.91 4.91 -1.02
N THR A 76 -4.86 3.92 -0.16
CA THR A 76 -4.99 2.51 -0.53
C THR A 76 -6.29 1.96 0.00
N ILE A 77 -7.07 1.31 -0.86
CA ILE A 77 -8.32 0.64 -0.51
C ILE A 77 -8.21 -0.82 -0.92
N VAL A 78 -8.42 -1.73 0.01
CA VAL A 78 -8.39 -3.18 -0.22
C VAL A 78 -9.76 -3.77 0.08
N ARG A 79 -10.30 -4.61 -0.81
CA ARG A 79 -11.61 -5.25 -0.68
C ARG A 79 -11.49 -6.76 -0.89
N ASN A 80 -12.10 -7.54 -0.02
CA ASN A 80 -12.29 -8.96 -0.25
C ASN A 80 -13.54 -9.18 -1.11
N LEU A 81 -13.36 -9.71 -2.32
CA LEU A 81 -14.43 -10.04 -3.27
C LEU A 81 -14.84 -11.52 -3.22
N SER A 82 -14.07 -12.35 -2.49
CA SER A 82 -14.29 -13.78 -2.41
C SER A 82 -15.23 -14.17 -1.28
N ASP A 83 -15.66 -15.44 -1.30
CA ASP A 83 -16.41 -16.06 -0.21
C ASP A 83 -15.52 -16.60 0.91
N GLN A 84 -14.19 -16.52 0.75
CA GLN A 84 -13.21 -17.02 1.71
C GLN A 84 -12.52 -15.88 2.46
N PRO A 85 -12.00 -16.12 3.66
CA PRO A 85 -11.13 -15.16 4.34
C PRO A 85 -9.91 -14.84 3.48
N LEU A 86 -9.61 -13.57 3.34
CA LEU A 86 -8.45 -13.06 2.63
C LEU A 86 -7.53 -12.35 3.62
N SER A 87 -6.23 -12.56 3.51
CA SER A 87 -5.24 -11.89 4.35
C SER A 87 -4.13 -11.27 3.52
N TYR A 88 -3.54 -10.19 4.05
CA TYR A 88 -2.30 -9.62 3.53
C TYR A 88 -1.40 -9.13 4.66
N ARG A 89 -0.11 -8.99 4.36
CA ARG A 89 0.86 -8.33 5.22
C ARG A 89 1.65 -7.31 4.40
N VAL A 90 1.61 -6.04 4.81
CA VAL A 90 2.36 -4.96 4.11
C VAL A 90 3.86 -5.22 4.14
N ALA A 91 4.38 -5.90 5.15
CA ALA A 91 5.78 -6.32 5.22
C ALA A 91 6.24 -7.22 4.05
N ASP A 92 5.29 -7.90 3.38
CA ASP A 92 5.55 -8.71 2.19
C ASP A 92 5.49 -7.92 0.88
N TRP A 93 4.97 -6.68 0.92
CA TRP A 93 4.87 -5.83 -0.25
C TRP A 93 6.22 -5.22 -0.62
N ARG A 94 6.39 -4.97 -1.90
CA ARG A 94 7.61 -4.34 -2.44
C ARG A 94 7.22 -3.26 -3.43
N TYR A 95 8.08 -2.26 -3.58
CA TYR A 95 7.98 -1.36 -4.70
C TYR A 95 9.27 -1.35 -5.49
N LEU A 96 9.15 -1.06 -6.78
CA LEU A 96 10.25 -0.85 -7.70
C LEU A 96 10.41 0.65 -7.89
N SER A 97 11.56 1.19 -7.50
CA SER A 97 11.91 2.59 -7.73
C SER A 97 12.10 2.89 -9.23
N PRO A 98 12.23 4.16 -9.65
CA PRO A 98 12.43 4.51 -11.06
C PRO A 98 13.63 3.85 -11.72
N ASP A 99 14.66 3.51 -10.97
CA ASP A 99 15.84 2.75 -11.42
C ASP A 99 15.68 1.24 -11.34
N ALA A 100 14.44 0.75 -11.14
CA ALA A 100 14.06 -0.66 -11.07
C ALA A 100 14.68 -1.44 -9.90
N VAL A 101 15.09 -0.76 -8.84
CA VAL A 101 15.53 -1.40 -7.59
C VAL A 101 14.33 -1.75 -6.72
N GLU A 102 14.30 -2.97 -6.20
CA GLU A 102 13.23 -3.44 -5.31
C GLU A 102 13.47 -3.01 -3.86
N HIS A 103 12.48 -2.36 -3.26
CA HIS A 103 12.49 -1.88 -1.88
C HIS A 103 11.28 -2.41 -1.10
N LYS A 104 11.40 -2.43 0.23
CA LYS A 104 10.28 -2.73 1.13
C LYS A 104 9.35 -1.53 1.27
N VAL A 105 8.05 -1.78 1.30
CA VAL A 105 7.07 -0.76 1.70
C VAL A 105 7.16 -0.54 3.20
N LYS A 106 7.15 0.72 3.64
CA LYS A 106 7.18 1.07 5.07
C LYS A 106 5.84 0.72 5.72
N THR A 107 5.90 -0.06 6.79
CA THR A 107 4.71 -0.54 7.49
C THR A 107 4.13 0.51 8.44
N LYS A 108 2.86 0.34 8.82
CA LYS A 108 2.22 1.16 9.86
C LYS A 108 2.98 1.09 11.17
N THR A 109 3.41 -0.11 11.60
CA THR A 109 4.19 -0.29 12.83
C THR A 109 5.46 0.55 12.80
N GLN A 110 6.21 0.55 11.70
CA GLN A 110 7.41 1.38 11.56
C GLN A 110 7.11 2.90 11.61
N TRP A 111 5.95 3.32 11.06
CA TRP A 111 5.50 4.70 11.21
C TRP A 111 5.16 5.05 12.67
N LEU A 112 4.44 4.17 13.36
CA LEU A 112 4.08 4.38 14.76
C LEU A 112 5.30 4.43 15.68
N GLU A 113 6.30 3.58 15.46
CA GLU A 113 7.57 3.61 16.16
C GLU A 113 8.30 4.94 15.97
N GLN A 114 8.38 5.43 14.72
CA GLN A 114 8.97 6.74 14.42
C GLN A 114 8.22 7.87 15.14
N TRP A 115 6.89 7.90 15.07
CA TRP A 115 6.08 8.95 15.70
C TRP A 115 6.12 8.91 17.22
N HIS A 116 6.16 7.72 17.81
CA HIS A 116 6.37 7.57 19.26
C HIS A 116 7.73 8.11 19.68
N GLY A 117 8.78 7.89 18.89
CA GLY A 117 10.10 8.50 19.11
C GLY A 117 10.07 10.04 19.06
N MET A 118 9.12 10.64 18.35
CA MET A 118 8.86 12.07 18.31
C MET A 118 7.89 12.56 19.43
N GLY A 119 7.49 11.65 20.34
CA GLY A 119 6.55 11.95 21.42
C GLY A 119 5.08 12.04 21.00
N VAL A 120 4.74 11.58 19.80
CA VAL A 120 3.39 11.68 19.22
C VAL A 120 2.69 10.32 19.26
N ARG A 121 1.51 10.28 19.89
CA ARG A 121 0.63 9.10 19.95
C ARG A 121 -0.49 9.23 18.92
N PHE A 122 -0.17 9.05 17.66
CA PHE A 122 -1.11 9.08 16.55
C PHE A 122 -1.08 7.74 15.82
N SER A 123 -2.21 7.05 15.70
CA SER A 123 -2.27 5.67 15.17
C SER A 123 -3.16 5.55 13.93
N TRP A 124 -3.59 6.64 13.36
CA TRP A 124 -4.51 6.69 12.24
C TRP A 124 -3.78 6.81 10.90
N SER A 125 -4.53 6.75 9.83
CA SER A 125 -4.19 7.02 8.45
C SER A 125 -3.37 5.98 7.71
N MET A 126 -2.38 5.32 8.31
CA MET A 126 -1.59 4.31 7.60
C MET A 126 -2.38 3.01 7.41
N LEU A 127 -2.20 2.37 6.25
CA LEU A 127 -2.77 1.06 5.97
C LEU A 127 -2.33 0.05 7.03
N ALA A 128 -3.26 -0.73 7.55
CA ALA A 128 -2.95 -1.73 8.59
C ALA A 128 -1.95 -2.78 8.06
N ASP A 129 -0.99 -3.19 8.90
CA ASP A 129 0.14 -4.01 8.49
C ASP A 129 -0.21 -5.46 8.19
N ASP A 130 -1.09 -6.05 9.00
CA ASP A 130 -1.49 -7.44 8.93
C ASP A 130 -2.99 -7.53 9.17
N VAL A 131 -3.71 -8.00 8.18
CA VAL A 131 -5.17 -8.03 8.21
C VAL A 131 -5.68 -9.32 7.62
N THR A 132 -6.67 -9.90 8.29
CA THR A 132 -7.57 -10.91 7.73
C THR A 132 -8.97 -10.35 7.72
N PHE A 133 -9.63 -10.38 6.58
CA PHE A 133 -10.97 -9.83 6.40
C PHE A 133 -11.84 -10.77 5.58
N TYR A 134 -13.16 -10.72 5.82
CA TYR A 134 -14.16 -11.66 5.32
C TYR A 134 -14.87 -11.10 4.09
N LYS A 135 -15.75 -11.87 3.53
CA LYS A 135 -16.51 -11.49 2.33
C LYS A 135 -17.17 -10.12 2.48
N GLY A 136 -16.89 -9.23 1.54
CA GLY A 136 -17.44 -7.89 1.49
C GLY A 136 -16.77 -6.88 2.41
N ASP A 137 -15.87 -7.32 3.30
CA ASP A 137 -15.09 -6.40 4.10
C ASP A 137 -14.11 -5.61 3.24
N TRP A 138 -13.79 -4.42 3.71
CA TRP A 138 -12.79 -3.56 3.10
C TRP A 138 -12.02 -2.77 4.15
N ILE A 139 -10.84 -2.36 3.80
CA ILE A 139 -9.98 -1.53 4.63
C ILE A 139 -9.36 -0.43 3.78
N GLN A 140 -9.06 0.71 4.40
CA GLN A 140 -8.33 1.80 3.76
C GLN A 140 -7.25 2.36 4.67
N GLY A 141 -6.27 3.00 4.04
CA GLY A 141 -5.20 3.71 4.72
C GLY A 141 -4.17 4.22 3.73
N PHE A 142 -3.16 4.93 4.22
CA PHE A 142 -2.08 5.40 3.36
C PHE A 142 -0.99 4.34 3.22
N THR A 143 -0.55 4.14 1.99
CA THR A 143 0.71 3.48 1.66
C THR A 143 1.71 4.57 1.27
N THR A 144 2.90 4.54 1.83
CA THR A 144 3.94 5.54 1.60
C THR A 144 5.20 4.91 1.04
N LEU A 145 5.80 5.58 0.08
CA LEU A 145 7.06 5.17 -0.53
C LEU A 145 8.05 6.35 -0.42
N PRO A 146 9.30 6.13 -0.01
CA PRO A 146 10.30 7.19 0.14
C PRO A 146 10.85 7.64 -1.22
N GLU A 147 9.94 7.97 -2.14
CA GLU A 147 10.25 8.45 -3.47
C GLU A 147 9.82 9.91 -3.65
N PRO A 148 10.52 10.69 -4.47
CA PRO A 148 10.12 12.06 -4.78
C PRO A 148 8.73 12.15 -5.43
N HIS A 149 8.07 13.29 -5.26
CA HIS A 149 6.84 13.59 -5.96
C HIS A 149 7.05 13.53 -7.47
N GLY A 150 6.05 13.06 -8.22
CA GLY A 150 6.11 12.86 -9.67
C GLY A 150 6.89 11.61 -10.11
N SER A 151 7.54 10.88 -9.22
CA SER A 151 8.22 9.62 -9.55
C SER A 151 7.25 8.58 -10.08
N ARG A 152 7.73 7.68 -10.94
CA ARG A 152 6.99 6.49 -11.37
C ARG A 152 7.56 5.26 -10.70
N VAL A 153 6.70 4.44 -10.14
CA VAL A 153 7.05 3.26 -9.37
C VAL A 153 6.22 2.05 -9.79
N GLY A 154 6.77 0.86 -9.65
CA GLY A 154 6.00 -0.37 -9.69
C GLY A 154 5.65 -0.79 -8.27
N LEU A 155 4.43 -1.26 -7.99
CA LEU A 155 4.06 -1.77 -6.67
C LEU A 155 3.68 -3.24 -6.75
N LYS A 156 4.43 -4.10 -6.08
CA LYS A 156 4.17 -5.52 -5.90
C LYS A 156 3.46 -5.73 -4.57
N PHE A 157 2.22 -6.16 -4.62
CA PHE A 157 1.45 -6.53 -3.45
C PHE A 157 1.18 -8.04 -3.42
N VAL A 158 1.06 -8.56 -2.22
CA VAL A 158 0.91 -9.99 -1.94
C VAL A 158 -0.28 -10.18 -1.01
N TRP A 159 -1.09 -11.19 -1.29
CA TRP A 159 -2.19 -11.60 -0.44
C TRP A 159 -2.29 -13.12 -0.37
N SER A 160 -3.03 -13.62 0.58
CA SER A 160 -3.34 -15.04 0.70
C SER A 160 -4.84 -15.26 0.81
N ILE A 161 -5.33 -16.30 0.18
CA ILE A 161 -6.73 -16.74 0.24
C ILE A 161 -6.75 -18.26 0.30
N ALA A 162 -7.54 -18.82 1.21
CA ALA A 162 -7.62 -20.26 1.44
C ALA A 162 -6.24 -20.94 1.61
N GLY A 163 -5.24 -20.23 2.14
CA GLY A 163 -3.87 -20.70 2.31
C GLY A 163 -2.98 -20.60 1.08
N GLU A 164 -3.51 -20.22 -0.07
CA GLU A 164 -2.72 -19.93 -1.26
C GLU A 164 -2.20 -18.50 -1.27
N ARG A 165 -0.93 -18.35 -1.63
CA ARG A 165 -0.26 -17.05 -1.74
C ARG A 165 -0.31 -16.56 -3.18
N HIS A 166 -0.80 -15.36 -3.35
CA HIS A 166 -0.90 -14.66 -4.63
C HIS A 166 -0.07 -13.40 -4.62
N GLU A 167 0.38 -12.97 -5.79
CA GLU A 167 1.05 -11.69 -5.97
C GLU A 167 0.64 -11.02 -7.27
N LYS A 168 0.74 -9.70 -7.30
CA LYS A 168 0.55 -8.89 -8.50
C LYS A 168 1.44 -7.67 -8.46
N ILE A 169 1.92 -7.26 -9.62
CA ILE A 169 2.62 -6.00 -9.81
C ILE A 169 1.68 -5.04 -10.55
N LEU A 170 1.49 -3.86 -9.98
CA LEU A 170 0.95 -2.69 -10.66
C LEU A 170 2.14 -1.89 -11.17
N PRO A 171 2.38 -1.86 -12.47
CA PRO A 171 3.42 -1.03 -13.05
C PRO A 171 2.99 0.43 -13.13
N ASP A 172 3.95 1.33 -13.22
CA ASP A 172 3.77 2.74 -13.60
C ASP A 172 2.79 3.55 -12.73
N LEU A 173 2.72 3.25 -11.42
CA LEU A 173 2.06 4.15 -10.50
C LEU A 173 2.86 5.46 -10.46
N GLU A 174 2.18 6.58 -10.59
CA GLU A 174 2.80 7.90 -10.54
C GLU A 174 2.52 8.56 -9.20
N CYS A 175 3.55 8.97 -8.50
CA CYS A 175 3.43 9.76 -7.28
C CYS A 175 2.72 11.09 -7.59
N ALA A 176 1.93 11.62 -6.66
CA ALA A 176 1.32 12.93 -6.85
C ALA A 176 2.40 13.98 -7.18
N PRO A 177 2.09 14.99 -8.01
CA PRO A 177 3.05 16.04 -8.34
C PRO A 177 3.46 16.82 -7.09
N ALA A 178 4.63 17.45 -7.15
CA ALA A 178 5.02 18.43 -6.14
C ALA A 178 4.02 19.60 -6.13
N PRO A 179 3.80 20.26 -4.98
CA PRO A 179 3.02 21.49 -4.95
C PRO A 179 3.67 22.57 -5.83
N GLU A 180 2.84 23.38 -6.47
CA GLU A 180 3.28 24.56 -7.24
C GLU A 180 3.89 25.64 -6.35
#